data_75002402d431fbd85838e6a2fa90af01
#
_entry.id   75002402d431fbd85838e6a2fa90af01
#
_cell.length_a   1.000
_cell.length_b   1.000
_cell.length_c   1.000
_cell.angle_alpha   90.00
_cell.angle_beta   90.00
_cell.angle_gamma   90.00
#
_symmetry.space_group_name_H-M   'P 1'
#
loop_
_entity.id
_entity.type
_entity.pdbx_description
1 polymer ?
#
loop_
_entity_poly.entity_id
_entity_poly.type
_entity_poly.pdbx_seq_one_letter_code
_entity_poly.pdbx_strand_id
1 'polypeptide(L)'
;MGRKLVVLLGSIAVVMVIVICTINRILDEDDLSACVSPSILDNCTTADTIVAVSGGDTEARAIMAIRLFKAGWARHIIFSGASADPDSISNAEAMRRLAIEAGIPKRLITVEEKSRDTKENAENTVKILHELRAKNVILVSSPYHLKRVKLNFEYVDDTIYYRTMPANDKLWHKWFLTKRGWAIAITELLGIAKVNAESE
;
A
#
# COMPACT_ATOMS: atom_id res chain seq x y z
N MET A 1 38.99 1.53 30.38
CA MET A 1 37.88 2.29 29.77
C MET A 1 37.40 1.68 28.43
N GLY A 2 38.29 1.22 27.55
CA GLY A 2 37.92 0.70 26.19
C GLY A 2 36.98 -0.51 26.18
N ARG A 3 37.20 -1.55 27.01
CA ARG A 3 36.38 -2.77 26.97
C ARG A 3 34.88 -2.54 27.34
N LYS A 4 34.62 -1.69 28.35
CA LYS A 4 33.22 -1.34 28.73
C LYS A 4 32.53 -0.52 27.64
N LEU A 5 33.25 0.37 26.96
CA LEU A 5 32.72 1.16 25.84
C LEU A 5 32.39 0.27 24.63
N VAL A 6 33.24 -0.68 24.29
CA VAL A 6 33.01 -1.65 23.19
C VAL A 6 31.79 -2.50 23.49
N VAL A 7 31.63 -3.01 24.71
CA VAL A 7 30.44 -3.79 25.12
C VAL A 7 29.18 -2.93 25.02
N LEU A 8 29.22 -1.67 25.49
CA LEU A 8 28.06 -0.76 25.42
C LEU A 8 27.66 -0.47 23.96
N LEU A 9 28.61 -0.14 23.10
CA LEU A 9 28.33 0.11 21.68
C LEU A 9 27.78 -1.13 20.96
N GLY A 10 28.33 -2.31 21.29
CA GLY A 10 27.81 -3.58 20.79
C GLY A 10 26.36 -3.85 21.21
N SER A 11 26.04 -3.59 22.49
CA SER A 11 24.68 -3.75 23.00
C SER A 11 23.69 -2.79 22.34
N ILE A 12 24.08 -1.52 22.11
CA ILE A 12 23.25 -0.54 21.40
C ILE A 12 22.99 -0.99 19.95
N ALA A 13 24.02 -1.48 19.26
CA ALA A 13 23.87 -1.99 17.89
C ALA A 13 22.89 -3.16 17.81
N VAL A 14 22.98 -4.11 18.73
CA VAL A 14 22.04 -5.25 18.80
C VAL A 14 20.60 -4.78 19.05
N VAL A 15 20.39 -3.86 19.97
CA VAL A 15 19.04 -3.29 20.24
C VAL A 15 18.50 -2.59 18.99
N MET A 16 19.31 -1.79 18.30
CA MET A 16 18.89 -1.12 17.06
C MET A 16 18.49 -2.12 15.97
N VAL A 17 19.24 -3.20 15.79
CA VAL A 17 18.89 -4.25 14.82
C VAL A 17 17.54 -4.90 15.19
N ILE A 18 17.33 -5.21 16.48
CA ILE A 18 16.06 -5.78 16.93
C ILE A 18 14.91 -4.82 16.65
N VAL A 19 15.05 -3.53 16.95
CA VAL A 19 14.02 -2.51 16.69
C VAL A 19 13.70 -2.43 15.19
N ILE A 20 14.70 -2.36 14.33
CA ILE A 20 14.53 -2.31 12.87
C ILE A 20 13.81 -3.57 12.35
N CYS A 21 14.25 -4.74 12.79
CA CYS A 21 13.62 -6.01 12.41
C CYS A 21 12.15 -6.09 12.88
N THR A 22 11.87 -5.62 14.10
CA THR A 22 10.51 -5.60 14.64
C THR A 22 9.61 -4.66 13.84
N ILE A 23 10.07 -3.45 13.53
CA ILE A 23 9.32 -2.49 12.71
C ILE A 23 9.06 -3.07 11.32
N ASN A 24 10.07 -3.62 10.65
CA ASN A 24 9.89 -4.26 9.35
C ASN A 24 8.83 -5.37 9.43
N ARG A 25 8.87 -6.23 10.43
CA ARG A 25 7.91 -7.32 10.60
C ARG A 25 6.48 -6.82 10.85
N ILE A 26 6.31 -5.72 11.58
CA ILE A 26 4.98 -5.13 11.84
C ILE A 26 4.42 -4.49 10.56
N LEU A 27 5.26 -3.83 9.78
CA LEU A 27 4.86 -3.11 8.57
C LEU A 27 4.81 -4.01 7.32
N ASP A 28 5.37 -5.21 7.39
CA ASP A 28 5.35 -6.17 6.28
C ASP A 28 3.93 -6.68 6.03
N GLU A 29 3.45 -6.46 4.81
CA GLU A 29 2.12 -6.88 4.37
C GLU A 29 2.19 -7.15 2.87
N ASP A 30 2.71 -8.34 2.50
CA ASP A 30 2.83 -8.80 1.11
C ASP A 30 2.21 -10.19 0.96
N ASP A 31 0.90 -10.22 0.73
CA ASP A 31 0.14 -11.47 0.58
C ASP A 31 0.48 -12.21 -0.73
N LEU A 32 1.07 -11.53 -1.70
CA LEU A 32 1.37 -12.08 -3.01
C LEU A 32 2.88 -12.34 -3.23
N SER A 33 3.71 -12.22 -2.19
CA SER A 33 5.17 -12.40 -2.27
C SER A 33 5.61 -13.73 -2.86
N ALA A 34 4.87 -14.81 -2.61
CA ALA A 34 5.14 -16.15 -3.13
C ALA A 34 4.58 -16.38 -4.55
N CYS A 35 3.81 -15.43 -5.10
CA CYS A 35 3.10 -15.58 -6.36
C CYS A 35 3.89 -15.02 -7.53
N VAL A 36 4.31 -15.87 -8.46
CA VAL A 36 5.00 -15.46 -9.70
C VAL A 36 4.01 -14.94 -10.75
N SER A 37 2.83 -15.56 -10.84
CA SER A 37 1.76 -15.21 -11.78
C SER A 37 0.41 -15.63 -11.23
N PRO A 38 -0.70 -15.10 -11.77
CA PRO A 38 -2.03 -15.59 -11.43
C PRO A 38 -2.15 -17.10 -11.70
N SER A 39 -2.75 -17.81 -10.74
CA SER A 39 -3.02 -19.24 -10.85
C SER A 39 -4.44 -19.54 -10.33
N ILE A 40 -4.90 -20.79 -10.48
CA ILE A 40 -6.17 -21.25 -9.91
C ILE A 40 -5.99 -21.82 -8.49
N LEU A 41 -4.75 -21.84 -7.98
CA LEU A 41 -4.41 -22.45 -6.71
C LEU A 41 -4.00 -21.36 -5.69
N ASP A 42 -4.41 -21.56 -4.46
CA ASP A 42 -4.05 -20.78 -3.28
C ASP A 42 -4.30 -19.25 -3.39
N ASN A 43 -3.52 -18.47 -2.68
CA ASN A 43 -3.60 -17.01 -2.67
C ASN A 43 -3.23 -16.35 -4.00
N CYS A 44 -2.74 -17.10 -4.98
CA CYS A 44 -2.33 -16.60 -6.29
C CYS A 44 -3.49 -16.50 -7.31
N THR A 45 -4.75 -16.61 -6.88
CA THR A 45 -5.91 -16.46 -7.76
C THR A 45 -6.05 -15.03 -8.28
N THR A 46 -6.70 -14.87 -9.43
CA THR A 46 -7.07 -13.55 -9.96
C THR A 46 -7.98 -12.80 -9.01
N ALA A 47 -7.94 -11.49 -9.05
CA ALA A 47 -8.85 -10.60 -8.35
C ALA A 47 -9.89 -10.00 -9.32
N ASP A 48 -10.97 -9.45 -8.77
CA ASP A 48 -11.94 -8.69 -9.56
C ASP A 48 -11.35 -7.34 -9.98
N THR A 49 -10.62 -6.70 -9.06
CA THR A 49 -10.01 -5.39 -9.31
C THR A 49 -8.71 -5.20 -8.53
N ILE A 50 -7.85 -4.32 -9.04
CA ILE A 50 -6.67 -3.80 -8.38
C ILE A 50 -7.01 -2.39 -7.90
N VAL A 51 -6.73 -2.07 -6.64
CA VAL A 51 -6.87 -0.73 -6.07
C VAL A 51 -5.50 -0.19 -5.71
N ALA A 52 -5.08 0.92 -6.31
CA ALA A 52 -3.87 1.63 -5.91
C ALA A 52 -4.25 2.95 -5.24
N VAL A 53 -3.86 3.11 -3.97
CA VAL A 53 -4.09 4.34 -3.21
C VAL A 53 -2.91 5.30 -3.35
N SER A 54 -3.17 6.59 -3.45
CA SER A 54 -2.16 7.63 -3.60
C SER A 54 -1.36 7.90 -2.30
N GLY A 55 -0.33 8.72 -2.42
CA GLY A 55 0.56 9.12 -1.33
C GLY A 55 1.96 8.51 -1.45
N GLY A 56 2.94 9.07 -0.75
CA GLY A 56 4.34 8.63 -0.87
C GLY A 56 4.84 8.65 -2.32
N ASP A 57 5.29 7.51 -2.83
CA ASP A 57 5.68 7.33 -4.24
C ASP A 57 4.45 6.88 -5.07
N THR A 58 3.58 7.85 -5.41
CA THR A 58 2.35 7.61 -6.18
C THR A 58 2.63 6.99 -7.55
N GLU A 59 3.73 7.37 -8.21
CA GLU A 59 4.12 6.81 -9.50
C GLU A 59 4.50 5.32 -9.40
N ALA A 60 5.30 4.95 -8.40
CA ALA A 60 5.65 3.55 -8.17
C ALA A 60 4.42 2.67 -7.92
N ARG A 61 3.40 3.20 -7.22
CA ARG A 61 2.13 2.51 -6.99
C ARG A 61 1.33 2.33 -8.28
N ALA A 62 1.24 3.37 -9.10
CA ALA A 62 0.61 3.27 -10.42
C ALA A 62 1.31 2.22 -11.30
N ILE A 63 2.64 2.25 -11.38
CA ILE A 63 3.43 1.29 -12.16
C ILE A 63 3.18 -0.14 -11.68
N MET A 64 3.11 -0.39 -10.36
CA MET A 64 2.82 -1.72 -9.84
C MET A 64 1.41 -2.19 -10.22
N ALA A 65 0.38 -1.35 -10.06
CA ALA A 65 -0.98 -1.66 -10.47
C ALA A 65 -1.08 -1.98 -11.97
N ILE A 66 -0.39 -1.21 -12.81
CA ILE A 66 -0.31 -1.43 -14.26
C ILE A 66 0.36 -2.79 -14.57
N ARG A 67 1.44 -3.13 -13.88
CA ARG A 67 2.13 -4.43 -14.05
C ARG A 67 1.22 -5.59 -13.70
N LEU A 68 0.53 -5.53 -12.57
CA LEU A 68 -0.42 -6.56 -12.14
C LEU A 68 -1.54 -6.72 -13.16
N PHE A 69 -2.12 -5.61 -13.63
CA PHE A 69 -3.18 -5.66 -14.63
C PHE A 69 -2.70 -6.31 -15.94
N LYS A 70 -1.53 -5.92 -16.46
CA LYS A 70 -0.95 -6.49 -17.69
C LYS A 70 -0.57 -7.96 -17.53
N ALA A 71 -0.23 -8.38 -16.31
CA ALA A 71 0.03 -9.79 -15.98
C ALA A 71 -1.27 -10.60 -15.78
N GLY A 72 -2.46 -9.99 -15.91
CA GLY A 72 -3.74 -10.67 -15.84
C GLY A 72 -4.26 -10.92 -14.41
N TRP A 73 -3.73 -10.22 -13.40
CA TRP A 73 -4.17 -10.37 -12.01
C TRP A 73 -5.59 -9.88 -11.77
N ALA A 74 -6.07 -8.90 -12.55
CA ALA A 74 -7.44 -8.42 -12.51
C ALA A 74 -7.85 -7.83 -13.86
N ARG A 75 -9.14 -7.57 -14.02
CA ARG A 75 -9.70 -6.98 -15.25
C ARG A 75 -10.07 -5.51 -15.11
N HIS A 76 -9.91 -4.94 -13.92
CA HIS A 76 -10.24 -3.57 -13.62
C HIS A 76 -9.20 -2.96 -12.68
N ILE A 77 -8.98 -1.64 -12.77
CA ILE A 77 -8.13 -0.89 -11.86
C ILE A 77 -8.93 0.27 -11.28
N ILE A 78 -8.77 0.51 -9.98
CA ILE A 78 -9.22 1.73 -9.31
C ILE A 78 -7.97 2.47 -8.81
N PHE A 79 -7.87 3.76 -9.15
CA PHE A 79 -6.92 4.67 -8.55
C PHE A 79 -7.65 5.59 -7.59
N SER A 80 -7.16 5.73 -6.36
CA SER A 80 -7.80 6.53 -5.32
C SER A 80 -6.85 7.55 -4.72
N GLY A 81 -7.34 8.78 -4.59
CA GLY A 81 -6.69 9.88 -3.90
C GLY A 81 -6.81 11.23 -4.58
N ALA A 82 -7.16 12.23 -3.77
CA ALA A 82 -7.25 13.63 -4.17
C ALA A 82 -5.88 14.23 -4.54
N SER A 83 -5.89 15.46 -5.04
CA SER A 83 -4.70 16.29 -5.12
C SER A 83 -4.33 16.86 -3.74
N ALA A 84 -3.04 17.01 -3.49
CA ALA A 84 -2.54 17.79 -2.35
C ALA A 84 -2.70 19.31 -2.61
N ASP A 85 -2.69 19.73 -3.87
CA ASP A 85 -2.89 21.12 -4.31
C ASP A 85 -4.23 21.20 -5.03
N PRO A 86 -5.18 22.06 -4.55
CA PRO A 86 -6.50 22.21 -5.17
C PRO A 86 -6.47 22.61 -6.66
N ASP A 87 -5.42 23.30 -7.09
CA ASP A 87 -5.27 23.78 -8.45
C ASP A 87 -4.61 22.74 -9.39
N SER A 88 -4.22 21.59 -8.88
CA SER A 88 -3.62 20.51 -9.65
C SER A 88 -4.59 19.34 -9.87
N ILE A 89 -4.27 18.49 -10.87
CA ILE A 89 -5.02 17.25 -11.08
C ILE A 89 -4.89 16.34 -9.84
N SER A 90 -5.90 15.51 -9.61
CA SER A 90 -5.86 14.54 -8.53
C SER A 90 -4.74 13.51 -8.74
N ASN A 91 -4.24 12.94 -7.64
CA ASN A 91 -3.28 11.85 -7.71
C ASN A 91 -3.88 10.63 -8.44
N ALA A 92 -5.16 10.36 -8.25
CA ALA A 92 -5.87 9.29 -8.95
C ALA A 92 -5.90 9.51 -10.46
N GLU A 93 -6.16 10.76 -10.90
CA GLU A 93 -6.12 11.12 -12.33
C GLU A 93 -4.70 11.04 -12.91
N ALA A 94 -3.68 11.44 -12.16
CA ALA A 94 -2.29 11.28 -12.59
C ALA A 94 -1.93 9.79 -12.79
N MET A 95 -2.31 8.91 -11.87
CA MET A 95 -2.12 7.46 -12.00
C MET A 95 -2.90 6.88 -13.20
N ARG A 96 -4.13 7.37 -13.45
CA ARG A 96 -4.92 6.96 -14.61
C ARG A 96 -4.23 7.32 -15.92
N ARG A 97 -3.64 8.51 -16.04
CA ARG A 97 -2.90 8.93 -17.23
C ARG A 97 -1.74 7.98 -17.51
N LEU A 98 -0.95 7.63 -16.51
CA LEU A 98 0.12 6.65 -16.66
C LEU A 98 -0.40 5.28 -17.15
N ALA A 99 -1.55 4.83 -16.64
CA ALA A 99 -2.14 3.57 -17.09
C ALA A 99 -2.63 3.62 -18.54
N ILE A 100 -3.23 4.75 -18.98
CA ILE A 100 -3.66 4.96 -20.35
C ILE A 100 -2.45 5.00 -21.29
N GLU A 101 -1.40 5.74 -20.94
CA GLU A 101 -0.12 5.79 -21.68
C GLU A 101 0.52 4.41 -21.79
N ALA A 102 0.37 3.57 -20.76
CA ALA A 102 0.79 2.18 -20.79
C ALA A 102 -0.11 1.26 -21.64
N GLY A 103 -1.18 1.80 -22.28
CA GLY A 103 -2.06 1.07 -23.19
C GLY A 103 -3.27 0.39 -22.51
N ILE A 104 -3.58 0.71 -21.25
CA ILE A 104 -4.78 0.19 -20.58
C ILE A 104 -6.00 1.01 -21.05
N PRO A 105 -7.07 0.37 -21.56
CA PRO A 105 -8.27 1.07 -22.00
C PRO A 105 -8.94 1.86 -20.88
N LYS A 106 -9.29 3.12 -21.11
CA LYS A 106 -9.92 4.01 -20.12
C LYS A 106 -11.15 3.39 -19.44
N ARG A 107 -11.96 2.61 -20.14
CA ARG A 107 -13.15 1.94 -19.60
C ARG A 107 -12.86 0.89 -18.53
N LEU A 108 -11.59 0.45 -18.41
CA LEU A 108 -11.14 -0.53 -17.42
C LEU A 108 -10.46 0.14 -16.20
N ILE A 109 -10.56 1.48 -16.12
CA ILE A 109 -9.95 2.27 -15.07
C ILE A 109 -11.03 3.18 -14.46
N THR A 110 -11.20 3.09 -13.16
CA THR A 110 -12.01 4.05 -12.37
C THR A 110 -11.09 4.91 -11.52
N VAL A 111 -11.48 6.15 -11.27
CA VAL A 111 -10.77 7.08 -10.37
C VAL A 111 -11.67 7.52 -9.24
N GLU A 112 -11.13 7.57 -8.05
CA GLU A 112 -11.69 8.18 -6.88
C GLU A 112 -10.80 9.38 -6.51
N GLU A 113 -11.32 10.59 -6.61
CA GLU A 113 -10.54 11.83 -6.59
C GLU A 113 -10.76 12.70 -5.35
N LYS A 114 -11.56 12.23 -4.39
CA LYS A 114 -12.00 13.05 -3.24
C LYS A 114 -11.21 12.79 -1.98
N SER A 115 -10.67 11.60 -1.84
CA SER A 115 -10.04 11.13 -0.61
C SER A 115 -8.72 11.82 -0.31
N ARG A 116 -8.60 12.40 0.88
CA ARG A 116 -7.42 13.16 1.36
C ARG A 116 -6.56 12.37 2.33
N ASP A 117 -7.09 11.27 2.88
CA ASP A 117 -6.38 10.39 3.79
C ASP A 117 -6.72 8.91 3.54
N THR A 118 -6.08 8.00 4.30
CA THR A 118 -6.24 6.56 4.09
C THR A 118 -7.61 6.04 4.44
N LYS A 119 -8.28 6.63 5.44
CA LYS A 119 -9.64 6.27 5.84
C LYS A 119 -10.63 6.65 4.75
N GLU A 120 -10.56 7.88 4.25
CA GLU A 120 -11.39 8.34 3.13
C GLU A 120 -11.13 7.52 1.86
N ASN A 121 -9.86 7.14 1.56
CA ASN A 121 -9.55 6.23 0.44
C ASN A 121 -10.33 4.92 0.58
N ALA A 122 -10.36 4.31 1.76
CA ALA A 122 -11.11 3.08 1.99
C ALA A 122 -12.62 3.32 1.84
N GLU A 123 -13.19 4.31 2.56
CA GLU A 123 -14.62 4.61 2.57
C GLU A 123 -15.19 4.91 1.17
N ASN A 124 -14.45 5.69 0.37
CA ASN A 124 -14.92 6.08 -0.95
C ASN A 124 -14.67 4.99 -2.00
N THR A 125 -13.54 4.27 -1.89
CA THR A 125 -13.24 3.18 -2.82
C THR A 125 -14.17 1.98 -2.60
N VAL A 126 -14.52 1.64 -1.35
CA VAL A 126 -15.45 0.53 -1.05
C VAL A 126 -16.82 0.76 -1.70
N LYS A 127 -17.31 1.99 -1.77
CA LYS A 127 -18.56 2.30 -2.51
C LYS A 127 -18.45 1.92 -3.98
N ILE A 128 -17.31 2.23 -4.62
CA ILE A 128 -17.04 1.85 -6.02
C ILE A 128 -16.91 0.32 -6.15
N LEU A 129 -16.27 -0.35 -5.19
CA LEU A 129 -16.16 -1.81 -5.17
C LEU A 129 -17.54 -2.48 -5.11
N HIS A 130 -18.48 -1.93 -4.34
CA HIS A 130 -19.87 -2.40 -4.30
C HIS A 130 -20.59 -2.20 -5.64
N GLU A 131 -20.44 -1.04 -6.28
CA GLU A 131 -21.00 -0.78 -7.62
C GLU A 131 -20.47 -1.77 -8.66
N LEU A 132 -19.17 -2.12 -8.59
CA LEU A 132 -18.54 -3.12 -9.44
C LEU A 132 -18.82 -4.57 -9.01
N ARG A 133 -19.45 -4.80 -7.86
CA ARG A 133 -19.67 -6.11 -7.24
C ARG A 133 -18.37 -6.89 -7.02
N ALA A 134 -17.29 -6.18 -6.76
CA ALA A 134 -15.99 -6.79 -6.50
C ALA A 134 -15.96 -7.45 -5.11
N LYS A 135 -15.45 -8.68 -5.04
CA LYS A 135 -15.32 -9.48 -3.82
C LYS A 135 -13.88 -9.86 -3.52
N ASN A 136 -13.02 -9.83 -4.53
CA ASN A 136 -11.59 -10.09 -4.42
C ASN A 136 -10.82 -8.88 -4.93
N VAL A 137 -9.99 -8.29 -4.08
CA VAL A 137 -9.30 -7.03 -4.37
C VAL A 137 -7.81 -7.18 -4.07
N ILE A 138 -6.96 -6.65 -4.95
CA ILE A 138 -5.53 -6.49 -4.67
C ILE A 138 -5.28 -5.01 -4.36
N LEU A 139 -4.85 -4.73 -3.13
CA LEU A 139 -4.45 -3.40 -2.69
C LEU A 139 -2.98 -3.16 -3.01
N VAL A 140 -2.69 -2.04 -3.64
CA VAL A 140 -1.33 -1.62 -4.01
C VAL A 140 -0.98 -0.33 -3.29
N SER A 141 0.13 -0.34 -2.56
CA SER A 141 0.68 0.82 -1.87
C SER A 141 2.18 0.68 -1.64
N SER A 142 2.83 1.69 -1.04
CA SER A 142 4.22 1.55 -0.59
C SER A 142 4.33 0.51 0.53
N PRO A 143 5.43 -0.27 0.62
CA PRO A 143 5.57 -1.35 1.60
C PRO A 143 5.24 -0.94 3.03
N TYR A 144 5.75 0.22 3.47
CA TYR A 144 5.53 0.74 4.83
C TYR A 144 4.08 1.14 5.13
N HIS A 145 3.29 1.42 4.10
CA HIS A 145 1.92 1.93 4.21
C HIS A 145 0.85 0.85 4.04
N LEU A 146 1.23 -0.27 3.44
CA LEU A 146 0.30 -1.28 2.94
C LEU A 146 -0.53 -1.94 4.05
N LYS A 147 0.09 -2.21 5.22
CA LYS A 147 -0.60 -2.71 6.41
C LYS A 147 -1.75 -1.79 6.84
N ARG A 148 -1.48 -0.50 6.96
CA ARG A 148 -2.50 0.49 7.36
C ARG A 148 -3.60 0.65 6.30
N VAL A 149 -3.25 0.57 5.01
CA VAL A 149 -4.25 0.56 3.94
C VAL A 149 -5.18 -0.63 4.11
N LYS A 150 -4.66 -1.85 4.20
CA LYS A 150 -5.46 -3.08 4.35
C LYS A 150 -6.39 -3.00 5.55
N LEU A 151 -5.88 -2.62 6.72
CA LEU A 151 -6.68 -2.47 7.94
C LEU A 151 -7.83 -1.46 7.77
N ASN A 152 -7.62 -0.33 7.09
CA ASN A 152 -8.70 0.63 6.84
C ASN A 152 -9.77 0.05 5.90
N PHE A 153 -9.38 -0.70 4.85
CA PHE A 153 -10.32 -1.34 3.95
C PHE A 153 -11.13 -2.44 4.65
N GLU A 154 -10.48 -3.29 5.43
CA GLU A 154 -11.12 -4.34 6.24
C GLU A 154 -12.05 -3.74 7.31
N TYR A 155 -11.69 -2.61 7.92
CA TYR A 155 -12.54 -1.89 8.86
C TYR A 155 -13.82 -1.35 8.22
N VAL A 156 -13.75 -0.88 6.96
CA VAL A 156 -14.93 -0.36 6.24
C VAL A 156 -15.82 -1.49 5.73
N ASP A 157 -15.24 -2.57 5.23
CA ASP A 157 -15.99 -3.75 4.76
C ASP A 157 -15.11 -5.01 4.79
N ASP A 158 -15.36 -5.87 5.77
CA ASP A 158 -14.68 -7.16 5.96
C ASP A 158 -15.27 -8.29 5.10
N THR A 159 -16.35 -8.02 4.37
CA THR A 159 -16.95 -9.01 3.44
C THR A 159 -16.22 -9.12 2.11
N ILE A 160 -15.33 -8.17 1.82
CA ILE A 160 -14.46 -8.16 0.65
C ILE A 160 -13.11 -8.75 1.05
N TYR A 161 -12.62 -9.70 0.25
CA TYR A 161 -11.31 -10.31 0.48
C TYR A 161 -10.19 -9.44 -0.11
N TYR A 162 -9.36 -8.87 0.77
CA TYR A 162 -8.25 -8.01 0.39
C TYR A 162 -6.92 -8.75 0.47
N ARG A 163 -6.16 -8.70 -0.61
CA ARG A 163 -4.77 -9.11 -0.70
C ARG A 163 -3.91 -7.92 -1.04
N THR A 164 -2.65 -7.98 -0.71
CA THR A 164 -1.73 -6.85 -0.83
C THR A 164 -0.57 -7.16 -1.75
N MET A 165 -0.09 -6.12 -2.46
CA MET A 165 1.11 -6.15 -3.27
C MET A 165 1.87 -4.82 -3.07
N PRO A 166 3.08 -4.84 -2.51
CA PRO A 166 3.88 -3.66 -2.32
C PRO A 166 4.41 -3.10 -3.65
N ALA A 167 4.31 -1.77 -3.80
CA ALA A 167 4.99 -1.06 -4.87
C ALA A 167 6.51 -1.02 -4.61
N ASN A 168 7.31 -0.95 -5.66
CA ASN A 168 8.76 -0.85 -5.55
C ASN A 168 9.18 0.59 -5.15
N ASP A 169 8.96 0.93 -3.89
CA ASP A 169 9.35 2.21 -3.31
C ASP A 169 10.83 2.18 -2.89
N LYS A 170 11.67 2.88 -3.66
CA LYS A 170 13.13 2.92 -3.44
C LYS A 170 13.52 3.53 -2.10
N LEU A 171 12.69 4.42 -1.54
CA LEU A 171 12.97 5.09 -0.27
C LEU A 171 12.90 4.12 0.92
N TRP A 172 12.14 3.04 0.80
CA TRP A 172 11.93 2.11 1.91
C TRP A 172 13.08 1.12 2.14
N HIS A 173 13.87 0.78 1.14
CA HIS A 173 14.95 -0.22 1.29
C HIS A 173 16.01 0.13 2.35
N LYS A 174 16.23 1.42 2.64
CA LYS A 174 17.21 1.91 3.61
C LYS A 174 16.61 2.96 4.55
N TRP A 175 15.32 2.83 4.86
CA TRP A 175 14.58 3.81 5.66
C TRP A 175 15.25 4.12 7.00
N PHE A 176 15.82 3.11 7.67
CA PHE A 176 16.47 3.23 8.98
C PHE A 176 17.74 4.09 8.97
N LEU A 177 18.29 4.42 7.81
CA LEU A 177 19.44 5.30 7.66
C LEU A 177 19.06 6.79 7.56
N THR A 178 17.76 7.11 7.49
CA THR A 178 17.29 8.47 7.25
C THR A 178 16.30 8.95 8.31
N LYS A 179 16.35 10.23 8.68
CA LYS A 179 15.34 10.84 9.57
C LYS A 179 13.93 10.73 8.99
N ARG A 180 13.79 10.89 7.67
CA ARG A 180 12.50 10.77 6.97
C ARG A 180 11.95 9.35 7.09
N GLY A 181 12.78 8.34 6.93
CA GLY A 181 12.35 6.94 7.07
C GLY A 181 11.85 6.61 8.47
N TRP A 182 12.54 7.08 9.51
CA TRP A 182 12.08 6.94 10.90
C TRP A 182 10.74 7.66 11.14
N ALA A 183 10.59 8.90 10.63
CA ALA A 183 9.33 9.63 10.74
C ALA A 183 8.18 8.88 10.06
N ILE A 184 8.40 8.33 8.86
CA ILE A 184 7.42 7.49 8.15
C ILE A 184 7.07 6.26 9.00
N ALA A 185 8.06 5.49 9.46
CA ALA A 185 7.83 4.28 10.26
C ALA A 185 7.00 4.57 11.52
N ILE A 186 7.33 5.62 12.27
CA ILE A 186 6.58 6.03 13.46
C ILE A 186 5.14 6.42 13.07
N THR A 187 4.95 7.21 12.01
CA THR A 187 3.61 7.63 11.55
C THR A 187 2.75 6.43 11.17
N GLU A 188 3.32 5.44 10.49
CA GLU A 188 2.58 4.22 10.12
C GLU A 188 2.22 3.37 11.34
N LEU A 189 3.15 3.19 12.28
CA LEU A 189 2.87 2.46 13.53
C LEU A 189 1.75 3.12 14.34
N LEU A 190 1.77 4.44 14.47
CA LEU A 190 0.71 5.20 15.15
C LEU A 190 -0.62 5.10 14.39
N GLY A 191 -0.59 5.16 13.06
CA GLY A 191 -1.77 5.00 12.21
C GLY A 191 -2.40 3.61 12.34
N ILE A 192 -1.59 2.55 12.38
CA ILE A 192 -2.04 1.17 12.62
C ILE A 192 -2.69 1.04 14.01
N ALA A 193 -2.03 1.58 15.05
CA ALA A 193 -2.56 1.54 16.40
C ALA A 193 -3.92 2.26 16.52
N LYS A 194 -4.08 3.39 15.78
CA LYS A 194 -5.34 4.13 15.74
C LYS A 194 -6.46 3.31 15.11
N VAL A 195 -6.22 2.68 13.95
CA VAL A 195 -7.24 1.85 13.28
C VAL A 195 -7.66 0.68 14.17
N ASN A 196 -6.72 0.00 14.81
CA ASN A 196 -7.02 -1.10 15.71
C ASN A 196 -7.86 -0.66 16.91
N ALA A 197 -7.60 0.53 17.48
CA ALA A 197 -8.39 1.08 18.58
C ALA A 197 -9.81 1.52 18.17
N GLU A 198 -10.03 1.86 16.89
CA GLU A 198 -11.36 2.19 16.35
C GLU A 198 -12.17 0.91 16.00
N SER A 199 -11.53 -0.24 15.89
CA SER A 199 -12.15 -1.53 15.54
C SER A 199 -12.58 -2.37 16.75
N GLU A 200 -12.19 -1.99 17.98
CA GLU A 200 -12.62 -2.59 19.26
C GLU A 200 -13.90 -1.94 19.79
#